data_fc29bce13f6debfde013a3b195d6f4a4
#
_entry.id   fc29bce13f6debfde013a3b195d6f4a4
#
_cell.length_a   1.000
_cell.length_b   1.000
_cell.length_c   1.000
_cell.angle_alpha   90.00
_cell.angle_beta   90.00
_cell.angle_gamma   90.00
#
_symmetry.space_group_name_H-M   'P 1'
#
loop_
_entity.id
_entity.type
_entity.pdbx_description
1 polymer ?
#
loop_
_entity_poly.entity_id
_entity_poly.type
_entity_poly.pdbx_seq_one_letter_code
_entity_poly.pdbx_strand_id
1 'polypeptide(L)'
;TQPTLNGQVLPMWESIPVSKGDVIKFSHIGPYGFRSYLAVAGGIDVPPYLNSKSTCIFGSYGGFEGRKLEAGDEIKFGKPAENLSGLIGRKLKQGVIPEYTNDWVLRAIPGPNTSPDYVTEEGMEHLFSHVSKIQHTSNRSAYRLEELPDSFFARADGGVGGSHPSNIIDHAYAIRGALNICGNTPIL
;
A
#
# COMPACT_ATOMS: atom_id res chain seq x y z
N THR A 1 -0.26 14.94 -1.05
CA THR A 1 0.96 15.59 -0.53
C THR A 1 1.46 16.57 -1.56
N GLN A 2 1.78 17.77 -1.15
CA GLN A 2 2.42 18.77 -1.98
C GLN A 2 3.82 19.04 -1.42
N PRO A 3 4.85 18.32 -1.89
CA PRO A 3 6.21 18.50 -1.37
C PRO A 3 6.78 19.85 -1.80
N THR A 4 7.75 20.34 -1.02
CA THR A 4 8.48 21.56 -1.35
C THR A 4 9.98 21.30 -1.35
N LEU A 5 10.70 22.02 -2.21
CA LEU A 5 12.15 22.12 -2.24
C LEU A 5 12.52 23.56 -1.85
N ASN A 6 13.22 23.74 -0.76
CA ASN A 6 13.61 25.06 -0.24
C ASN A 6 12.41 26.03 -0.08
N GLY A 7 11.24 25.50 0.28
CA GLY A 7 10.01 26.27 0.45
C GLY A 7 9.21 26.50 -0.85
N GLN A 8 9.74 26.19 -2.01
CA GLN A 8 9.00 26.26 -3.27
C GLN A 8 8.34 24.93 -3.60
N VAL A 9 7.16 24.95 -4.20
CA VAL A 9 6.43 23.74 -4.59
C VAL A 9 7.25 22.89 -5.54
N LEU A 10 7.45 21.63 -5.15
CA LEU A 10 8.17 20.66 -5.95
C LEU A 10 7.21 20.03 -6.96
N PRO A 11 7.54 20.02 -8.27
CA PRO A 11 6.70 19.35 -9.24
C PRO A 11 6.67 17.84 -8.99
N MET A 12 5.47 17.25 -9.09
CA MET A 12 5.29 15.81 -9.03
C MET A 12 5.52 15.17 -10.41
N TRP A 13 5.95 13.92 -10.43
CA TRP A 13 6.13 13.14 -11.67
C TRP A 13 7.20 13.70 -12.62
N GLU A 14 8.12 14.45 -12.08
CA GLU A 14 9.21 15.08 -12.82
C GLU A 14 10.56 14.86 -12.13
N SER A 15 11.61 14.70 -12.91
CA SER A 15 12.98 14.60 -12.43
C SER A 15 13.56 16.00 -12.26
N ILE A 16 13.95 16.34 -11.06
CA ILE A 16 14.53 17.63 -10.72
C ILE A 16 15.96 17.48 -10.20
N PRO A 17 16.85 18.43 -10.46
CA PRO A 17 18.16 18.47 -9.84
C PRO A 17 18.03 18.90 -8.39
N VAL A 18 18.88 18.32 -7.54
CA VAL A 18 19.04 18.74 -6.15
C VAL A 18 20.54 18.90 -5.85
N SER A 19 20.85 19.82 -4.95
CA SER A 19 22.22 20.17 -4.56
C SER A 19 22.42 19.94 -3.06
N LYS A 20 23.68 19.88 -2.66
CA LYS A 20 24.03 19.81 -1.23
C LYS A 20 23.48 21.05 -0.50
N GLY A 21 22.74 20.78 0.58
CA GLY A 21 22.09 21.81 1.39
C GLY A 21 20.63 22.04 1.03
N ASP A 22 20.14 21.47 -0.05
CA ASP A 22 18.71 21.54 -0.38
C ASP A 22 17.85 20.80 0.65
N VAL A 23 16.69 21.37 0.93
CA VAL A 23 15.74 20.84 1.92
C VAL A 23 14.43 20.48 1.24
N ILE A 24 14.11 19.19 1.23
CA ILE A 24 12.81 18.68 0.77
C ILE A 24 11.90 18.50 1.98
N LYS A 25 10.70 19.07 1.92
CA LYS A 25 9.68 18.89 2.95
C LYS A 25 8.44 18.26 2.34
N PHE A 26 7.90 17.27 3.03
CA PHE A 26 6.60 16.68 2.73
C PHE A 26 5.57 17.22 3.71
N SER A 27 4.50 17.80 3.20
CA SER A 27 3.35 18.20 4.00
C SER A 27 2.46 16.99 4.30
N HIS A 28 1.37 17.23 5.01
CA HIS A 28 0.32 16.22 5.16
C HIS A 28 -0.16 15.71 3.79
N ILE A 29 -0.66 14.49 3.79
CA ILE A 29 -1.32 13.92 2.62
C ILE A 29 -2.48 14.86 2.26
N GLY A 30 -2.58 15.21 0.99
CA GLY A 30 -3.67 16.04 0.47
C GLY A 30 -5.02 15.34 0.56
N PRO A 31 -6.05 15.90 -0.05
CA PRO A 31 -7.40 15.33 0.01
C PRO A 31 -7.51 13.93 -0.63
N TYR A 32 -6.53 13.54 -1.42
CA TYR A 32 -6.51 12.26 -2.14
C TYR A 32 -5.23 11.48 -1.87
N GLY A 33 -5.34 10.15 -1.95
CA GLY A 33 -4.22 9.24 -1.82
C GLY A 33 -3.86 8.90 -0.39
N PHE A 34 -2.95 7.97 -0.24
CA PHE A 34 -2.55 7.39 1.05
C PHE A 34 -1.05 7.41 1.28
N ARG A 35 -0.25 7.52 0.22
CA ARG A 35 1.23 7.48 0.26
C ARG A 35 1.84 8.40 -0.76
N SER A 36 3.06 8.84 -0.47
CA SER A 36 3.94 9.49 -1.42
C SER A 36 5.25 8.72 -1.52
N TYR A 37 5.86 8.76 -2.68
CA TYR A 37 7.12 8.09 -2.95
C TYR A 37 8.15 9.11 -3.43
N LEU A 38 9.34 9.04 -2.84
CA LEU A 38 10.50 9.78 -3.29
C LEU A 38 11.46 8.81 -3.99
N ALA A 39 11.73 9.05 -5.25
CA ALA A 39 12.75 8.35 -6.01
C ALA A 39 14.01 9.22 -6.10
N VAL A 40 15.16 8.63 -5.83
CA VAL A 40 16.46 9.30 -5.88
C VAL A 40 17.35 8.58 -6.87
N ALA A 41 18.09 9.32 -7.69
CA ALA A 41 19.05 8.74 -8.63
C ALA A 41 20.11 7.91 -7.87
N GLY A 42 20.37 6.70 -8.37
CA GLY A 42 21.21 5.72 -7.68
C GLY A 42 20.50 4.87 -6.64
N GLY A 43 19.29 5.25 -6.26
CA GLY A 43 18.51 4.56 -5.22
C GLY A 43 19.10 4.71 -3.82
N ILE A 44 18.48 4.09 -2.85
CA ILE A 44 18.97 4.05 -1.45
C ILE A 44 20.02 2.95 -1.33
N ASP A 45 21.16 3.30 -0.73
CA ASP A 45 22.27 2.37 -0.51
C ASP A 45 22.11 1.67 0.85
N VAL A 46 21.34 0.59 0.84
CA VAL A 46 21.16 -0.33 1.95
C VAL A 46 21.43 -1.76 1.49
N PRO A 47 21.90 -2.65 2.39
CA PRO A 47 22.12 -4.05 2.05
C PRO A 47 20.83 -4.72 1.57
N PRO A 48 20.88 -5.53 0.51
CA PRO A 48 19.73 -6.34 0.13
C PRO A 48 19.50 -7.46 1.16
N TYR A 49 18.25 -7.70 1.51
CA TYR A 49 17.81 -8.83 2.30
C TYR A 49 16.77 -9.61 1.50
N LEU A 50 16.97 -10.89 1.27
CA LEU A 50 16.15 -11.72 0.37
C LEU A 50 15.89 -11.04 -1.00
N ASN A 51 16.95 -10.50 -1.59
CA ASN A 51 16.92 -9.75 -2.87
C ASN A 51 16.06 -8.48 -2.86
N SER A 52 15.73 -7.93 -1.70
CA SER A 52 14.96 -6.71 -1.55
C SER A 52 15.69 -5.69 -0.68
N LYS A 53 15.60 -4.42 -1.06
CA LYS A 53 16.06 -3.28 -0.24
C LYS A 53 14.91 -2.68 0.59
N SER A 54 13.79 -3.34 0.67
CA SER A 54 12.61 -2.89 1.40
C SER A 54 12.74 -3.17 2.90
N THR A 55 12.32 -2.25 3.74
CA THR A 55 12.22 -2.44 5.19
C THR A 55 10.95 -3.20 5.55
N CYS A 56 11.05 -4.27 6.29
CA CYS A 56 9.94 -4.97 6.92
C CYS A 56 9.90 -4.58 8.41
N ILE A 57 9.07 -3.60 8.74
CA ILE A 57 8.97 -3.08 10.12
C ILE A 57 8.46 -4.14 11.08
N PHE A 58 7.49 -4.95 10.65
CA PHE A 58 6.91 -6.02 11.48
C PHE A 58 7.94 -7.06 11.89
N GLY A 59 8.83 -7.45 10.96
CA GLY A 59 9.89 -8.43 11.24
C GLY A 59 11.20 -7.80 11.70
N SER A 60 11.30 -6.48 11.75
CA SER A 60 12.51 -5.74 12.12
C SER A 60 13.74 -6.11 11.27
N TYR A 61 13.56 -6.29 9.96
CA TYR A 61 14.65 -6.65 9.05
C TYR A 61 14.57 -5.90 7.70
N GLY A 62 15.67 -5.94 6.98
CA GLY A 62 15.83 -5.35 5.64
C GLY A 62 15.83 -3.82 5.63
N GLY A 63 16.07 -3.25 4.46
CA GLY A 63 16.08 -1.81 4.24
C GLY A 63 17.00 -1.05 5.18
N PHE A 64 16.51 0.04 5.74
CA PHE A 64 17.25 0.84 6.73
C PHE A 64 17.03 0.27 8.13
N GLU A 65 17.99 -0.53 8.61
CA GLU A 65 18.03 -1.12 9.96
C GLU A 65 16.76 -1.84 10.43
N GLY A 66 15.89 -2.28 9.51
CA GLY A 66 14.64 -2.96 9.86
C GLY A 66 13.58 -2.08 10.56
N ARG A 67 13.77 -0.77 10.62
CA ARG A 67 12.90 0.17 11.35
C ARG A 67 12.43 1.33 10.48
N LYS A 68 11.55 2.14 11.02
CA LYS A 68 11.19 3.45 10.45
C LYS A 68 12.36 4.41 10.54
N LEU A 69 12.40 5.37 9.62
CA LEU A 69 13.34 6.49 9.72
C LEU A 69 12.97 7.40 10.88
N GLU A 70 13.99 7.91 11.54
CA GLU A 70 13.89 8.84 12.67
C GLU A 70 14.64 10.14 12.36
N ALA A 71 14.36 11.17 13.13
CA ALA A 71 15.06 12.43 12.99
C ALA A 71 16.56 12.24 13.29
N GLY A 72 17.40 12.71 12.38
CA GLY A 72 18.85 12.58 12.47
C GLY A 72 19.42 11.37 11.70
N ASP A 73 18.58 10.51 11.13
CA ASP A 73 19.07 9.43 10.27
C ASP A 73 19.75 9.97 9.01
N GLU A 74 20.89 9.39 8.67
CA GLU A 74 21.62 9.67 7.43
C GLU A 74 21.45 8.51 6.46
N ILE A 75 20.83 8.80 5.30
CA ILE A 75 20.61 7.81 4.25
C ILE A 75 21.62 8.04 3.13
N LYS A 76 22.40 7.02 2.83
CA LYS A 76 23.31 7.03 1.68
C LYS A 76 22.55 6.66 0.40
N PHE A 77 23.00 7.26 -0.69
CA PHE A 77 22.50 6.93 -2.03
C PHE A 77 23.52 6.12 -2.80
N GLY A 78 23.05 5.20 -3.61
CA GLY A 78 23.88 4.41 -4.49
C GLY A 78 24.47 5.27 -5.62
N LYS A 79 25.43 4.70 -6.35
CA LYS A 79 26.05 5.37 -7.48
C LYS A 79 25.01 5.62 -8.57
N PRO A 80 24.77 6.87 -8.96
CA PRO A 80 23.84 7.17 -10.03
C PRO A 80 24.39 6.73 -11.40
N ALA A 81 23.51 6.61 -12.39
CA ALA A 81 23.90 6.38 -13.77
C ALA A 81 24.76 7.54 -14.30
N GLU A 82 25.63 7.25 -15.25
CA GLU A 82 26.66 8.20 -15.74
C GLU A 82 26.08 9.48 -16.40
N ASN A 83 24.90 9.41 -16.94
CA ASN A 83 24.28 10.55 -17.66
C ASN A 83 23.05 11.09 -16.95
N LEU A 84 23.21 11.71 -15.79
CA LEU A 84 22.10 12.34 -15.06
C LEU A 84 21.59 13.62 -15.72
N SER A 85 22.43 14.36 -16.42
CA SER A 85 22.03 15.62 -17.08
C SER A 85 20.90 15.41 -18.10
N GLY A 86 20.92 14.28 -18.80
CA GLY A 86 19.86 13.91 -19.74
C GLY A 86 18.53 13.50 -19.08
N LEU A 87 18.48 13.40 -17.75
CA LEU A 87 17.27 13.05 -17.00
C LEU A 87 16.57 14.27 -16.40
N ILE A 88 17.26 15.40 -16.28
CA ILE A 88 16.70 16.64 -15.72
C ILE A 88 15.55 17.12 -16.58
N GLY A 89 14.44 17.48 -15.94
CA GLY A 89 13.23 17.95 -16.60
C GLY A 89 12.40 16.88 -17.31
N ARG A 90 12.82 15.59 -17.22
CA ARG A 90 11.96 14.51 -17.70
C ARG A 90 10.74 14.37 -16.82
N LYS A 91 9.58 14.31 -17.45
CA LYS A 91 8.30 14.14 -16.76
C LYS A 91 7.43 13.10 -17.42
N LEU A 92 6.57 12.51 -16.63
CA LEU A 92 5.56 11.60 -17.16
C LEU A 92 4.57 12.36 -18.04
N LYS A 93 4.13 11.70 -19.10
CA LYS A 93 3.03 12.22 -19.93
C LYS A 93 1.76 12.25 -19.10
N GLN A 94 0.95 13.32 -19.26
CA GLN A 94 -0.29 13.49 -18.50
C GLN A 94 -1.22 12.28 -18.57
N GLY A 95 -1.33 11.61 -19.71
CA GLY A 95 -2.20 10.45 -19.88
C GLY A 95 -1.77 9.17 -19.15
N VAL A 96 -0.58 9.13 -18.53
CA VAL A 96 -0.14 7.98 -17.70
C VAL A 96 -0.12 8.31 -16.21
N ILE A 97 -0.37 9.57 -15.84
CA ILE A 97 -0.51 9.97 -14.44
C ILE A 97 -1.91 9.59 -13.98
N PRO A 98 -2.04 8.77 -12.92
CA PRO A 98 -3.37 8.40 -12.41
C PRO A 98 -4.12 9.62 -11.90
N GLU A 99 -5.40 9.69 -12.19
CA GLU A 99 -6.29 10.63 -11.52
C GLU A 99 -6.65 10.04 -10.15
N TYR A 100 -6.30 10.77 -9.09
CA TYR A 100 -6.57 10.34 -7.72
C TYR A 100 -7.89 10.90 -7.23
N THR A 101 -8.75 10.02 -6.77
CA THR A 101 -10.04 10.34 -6.17
C THR A 101 -10.14 9.72 -4.77
N ASN A 102 -11.20 10.01 -4.02
CA ASN A 102 -11.48 9.35 -2.74
C ASN A 102 -12.30 8.07 -2.94
N ASP A 103 -13.05 8.02 -4.03
CA ASP A 103 -13.96 6.91 -4.31
C ASP A 103 -13.40 6.08 -5.47
N TRP A 104 -13.27 4.78 -5.25
CA TRP A 104 -12.69 3.85 -6.19
C TRP A 104 -13.65 2.70 -6.45
N VAL A 105 -13.81 2.33 -7.69
CA VAL A 105 -14.54 1.13 -8.09
C VAL A 105 -13.53 0.02 -8.40
N LEU A 106 -13.54 -1.02 -7.57
CA LEU A 106 -12.74 -2.22 -7.78
C LEU A 106 -13.62 -3.29 -8.43
N ARG A 107 -13.17 -3.81 -9.55
CA ARG A 107 -13.82 -4.96 -10.18
C ARG A 107 -13.29 -6.24 -9.57
N ALA A 108 -14.18 -7.08 -9.07
CA ALA A 108 -13.83 -8.36 -8.47
C ALA A 108 -14.68 -9.48 -9.04
N ILE A 109 -14.17 -10.69 -8.91
CA ILE A 109 -14.90 -11.93 -9.20
C ILE A 109 -14.92 -12.78 -7.93
N PRO A 110 -15.96 -13.61 -7.72
CA PRO A 110 -15.97 -14.54 -6.60
C PRO A 110 -14.76 -15.47 -6.64
N GLY A 111 -14.16 -15.70 -5.48
CA GLY A 111 -13.11 -16.69 -5.29
C GLY A 111 -13.70 -18.08 -4.99
N PRO A 112 -12.85 -19.08 -4.71
CA PRO A 112 -13.32 -20.44 -4.43
C PRO A 112 -14.02 -20.57 -3.06
N ASN A 113 -13.72 -19.67 -2.11
CA ASN A 113 -14.29 -19.70 -0.77
C ASN A 113 -15.37 -18.61 -0.61
N THR A 114 -16.48 -18.79 -1.30
CA THR A 114 -17.60 -17.84 -1.33
C THR A 114 -18.93 -18.54 -0.97
N SER A 115 -20.05 -18.01 -1.45
CA SER A 115 -21.36 -18.62 -1.30
C SER A 115 -21.44 -19.96 -2.07
N PRO A 116 -22.17 -20.98 -1.51
CA PRO A 116 -22.92 -20.93 -0.25
C PRO A 116 -22.11 -21.37 0.98
N ASP A 117 -20.92 -21.94 0.81
CA ASP A 117 -20.25 -22.69 1.88
C ASP A 117 -19.61 -21.78 2.95
N TYR A 118 -19.14 -20.60 2.57
CA TYR A 118 -18.40 -19.69 3.47
C TYR A 118 -19.10 -18.34 3.66
N VAL A 119 -19.80 -17.89 2.64
CA VAL A 119 -20.46 -16.59 2.59
C VAL A 119 -21.92 -16.80 2.22
N THR A 120 -22.83 -16.08 2.86
CA THR A 120 -24.24 -16.12 2.49
C THR A 120 -24.47 -15.43 1.15
N GLU A 121 -25.59 -15.69 0.48
CA GLU A 121 -25.96 -14.95 -0.74
C GLU A 121 -26.11 -13.46 -0.46
N GLU A 122 -26.75 -13.11 0.66
CA GLU A 122 -26.86 -11.73 1.15
C GLU A 122 -25.49 -11.09 1.41
N GLY A 123 -24.54 -11.86 1.96
CA GLY A 123 -23.16 -11.44 2.17
C GLY A 123 -22.44 -11.13 0.85
N MET A 124 -22.64 -11.96 -0.16
CA MET A 124 -22.08 -11.68 -1.49
C MET A 124 -22.69 -10.43 -2.12
N GLU A 125 -24.00 -10.24 -2.02
CA GLU A 125 -24.67 -9.03 -2.48
C GLU A 125 -24.14 -7.80 -1.74
N HIS A 126 -23.99 -7.88 -0.41
CA HIS A 126 -23.39 -6.83 0.40
C HIS A 126 -21.98 -6.47 -0.10
N LEU A 127 -21.12 -7.47 -0.32
CA LEU A 127 -19.74 -7.25 -0.75
C LEU A 127 -19.64 -6.46 -2.07
N PHE A 128 -20.54 -6.74 -3.02
CA PHE A 128 -20.53 -6.11 -4.34
C PHE A 128 -21.29 -4.77 -4.42
N SER A 129 -22.18 -4.50 -3.49
CA SER A 129 -23.01 -3.28 -3.48
C SER A 129 -22.57 -2.24 -2.46
N HIS A 130 -21.94 -2.66 -1.37
CA HIS A 130 -21.57 -1.78 -0.26
C HIS A 130 -20.30 -0.97 -0.57
N VAL A 131 -20.29 0.28 -0.13
CA VAL A 131 -19.10 1.14 -0.20
C VAL A 131 -18.30 1.01 1.08
N SER A 132 -17.25 0.21 1.03
CA SER A 132 -16.36 -0.01 2.18
C SER A 132 -15.31 1.09 2.31
N LYS A 133 -15.02 1.51 3.54
CA LYS A 133 -13.94 2.45 3.83
C LYS A 133 -12.64 1.74 4.17
N ILE A 134 -11.54 2.35 3.77
CA ILE A 134 -10.21 1.88 4.14
C ILE A 134 -9.91 2.29 5.58
N GLN A 135 -9.57 1.33 6.42
CA GLN A 135 -9.18 1.59 7.81
C GLN A 135 -7.80 2.27 7.91
N HIS A 136 -7.65 3.11 8.93
CA HIS A 136 -6.38 3.79 9.23
C HIS A 136 -5.24 2.84 9.64
N THR A 137 -5.56 1.62 10.03
CA THR A 137 -4.61 0.53 10.33
C THR A 137 -3.97 -0.08 9.08
N SER A 138 -4.43 0.32 7.89
CA SER A 138 -3.85 -0.12 6.62
C SER A 138 -2.39 0.31 6.49
N ASN A 139 -1.58 -0.52 5.85
CA ASN A 139 -0.17 -0.25 5.66
C ASN A 139 0.30 -0.61 4.23
N ARG A 140 1.60 -0.62 4.00
CA ARG A 140 2.16 -0.94 2.67
C ARG A 140 1.89 -2.39 2.24
N SER A 141 1.71 -3.29 3.18
CA SER A 141 1.52 -4.72 2.90
C SER A 141 0.08 -5.05 2.55
N ALA A 142 -0.88 -4.33 3.11
CA ALA A 142 -2.31 -4.61 2.91
C ALA A 142 -3.18 -3.40 3.22
N TYR A 143 -4.28 -3.29 2.50
CA TYR A 143 -5.40 -2.42 2.86
C TYR A 143 -6.43 -3.22 3.66
N ARG A 144 -6.80 -2.68 4.81
CA ARG A 144 -7.89 -3.22 5.64
C ARG A 144 -9.14 -2.42 5.37
N LEU A 145 -10.22 -3.09 5.07
CA LEU A 145 -11.53 -2.47 4.89
C LEU A 145 -12.33 -2.50 6.19
N GLU A 146 -13.48 -1.84 6.21
CA GLU A 146 -14.45 -1.93 7.30
C GLU A 146 -14.82 -3.40 7.58
N GLU A 147 -15.15 -3.68 8.84
CA GLU A 147 -15.56 -5.00 9.24
C GLU A 147 -16.91 -5.38 8.62
N LEU A 148 -17.00 -6.62 8.22
CA LEU A 148 -18.23 -7.21 7.69
C LEU A 148 -19.16 -7.63 8.85
N PRO A 149 -20.48 -7.55 8.66
CA PRO A 149 -21.43 -8.02 9.66
C PRO A 149 -21.40 -9.56 9.78
N ASP A 150 -21.79 -10.08 10.94
CA ASP A 150 -21.82 -11.52 11.16
C ASP A 150 -22.75 -12.26 10.19
N SER A 151 -23.83 -11.63 9.74
CA SER A 151 -24.75 -12.17 8.74
C SER A 151 -24.09 -12.40 7.35
N PHE A 152 -22.92 -11.84 7.14
CA PHE A 152 -22.13 -12.07 5.93
C PHE A 152 -21.69 -13.55 5.79
N PHE A 153 -21.45 -14.21 6.92
CA PHE A 153 -20.81 -15.53 6.97
C PHE A 153 -21.83 -16.66 7.03
N ALA A 154 -21.68 -17.67 6.17
CA ALA A 154 -22.52 -18.87 6.17
C ALA A 154 -22.17 -19.83 7.31
N ARG A 155 -20.95 -19.77 7.86
CA ARG A 155 -20.44 -20.68 8.89
C ARG A 155 -20.71 -20.13 10.30
N ALA A 156 -21.98 -20.06 10.67
CA ALA A 156 -22.44 -19.50 11.94
C ALA A 156 -21.97 -20.30 13.19
N ASP A 157 -21.50 -21.55 13.00
CA ASP A 157 -21.01 -22.44 14.05
C ASP A 157 -19.55 -22.18 14.47
N GLY A 158 -18.91 -21.15 13.97
CA GLY A 158 -17.51 -20.82 14.22
C GLY A 158 -16.51 -21.56 13.33
N GLY A 159 -16.99 -22.40 12.42
CA GLY A 159 -16.16 -23.12 11.47
C GLY A 159 -15.35 -24.26 12.06
N VAL A 160 -14.40 -24.79 11.29
CA VAL A 160 -13.55 -25.90 11.71
C VAL A 160 -12.61 -25.48 12.84
N GLY A 161 -12.51 -26.28 13.87
CA GLY A 161 -11.62 -26.03 15.01
C GLY A 161 -12.06 -24.89 15.93
N GLY A 162 -13.32 -24.46 15.89
CA GLY A 162 -13.85 -23.40 16.75
C GLY A 162 -13.36 -22.01 16.40
N SER A 163 -12.80 -21.83 15.21
CA SER A 163 -12.40 -20.51 14.70
C SER A 163 -13.63 -19.65 14.37
N HIS A 164 -13.43 -18.35 14.28
CA HIS A 164 -14.46 -17.42 13.82
C HIS A 164 -15.02 -17.90 12.46
N PRO A 165 -16.34 -17.75 12.16
CA PRO A 165 -16.96 -18.22 10.92
C PRO A 165 -16.23 -17.82 9.64
N SER A 166 -15.65 -16.62 9.61
CA SER A 166 -14.87 -16.10 8.48
C SER A 166 -13.47 -16.71 8.35
N ASN A 167 -12.94 -17.34 9.39
CA ASN A 167 -11.61 -17.91 9.35
C ASN A 167 -11.59 -19.17 8.49
N ILE A 168 -10.93 -19.06 7.36
CA ILE A 168 -10.61 -20.17 6.48
C ILE A 168 -9.25 -20.67 6.91
N ILE A 169 -9.23 -21.74 7.71
CA ILE A 169 -8.01 -22.24 8.36
C ILE A 169 -7.00 -22.77 7.33
N ASP A 170 -7.50 -23.34 6.25
CA ASP A 170 -6.69 -24.14 5.37
C ASP A 170 -5.77 -23.31 4.46
N HIS A 171 -6.14 -22.09 4.13
CA HIS A 171 -5.32 -21.26 3.27
C HIS A 171 -5.75 -19.79 3.23
N ALA A 172 -4.77 -18.93 3.20
CA ALA A 172 -4.91 -17.55 2.77
C ALA A 172 -4.33 -17.43 1.36
N TYR A 173 -5.03 -16.78 0.47
CA TYR A 173 -4.53 -16.56 -0.88
C TYR A 173 -3.53 -15.42 -0.87
N ALA A 174 -2.25 -15.75 -1.00
CA ALA A 174 -1.16 -14.78 -1.05
C ALA A 174 -0.90 -14.27 -2.48
N ILE A 175 -1.92 -14.23 -3.32
CA ILE A 175 -1.81 -13.70 -4.68
C ILE A 175 -2.23 -12.23 -4.71
N ARG A 176 -1.53 -11.46 -5.53
CA ARG A 176 -1.86 -10.05 -5.71
C ARG A 176 -3.28 -9.90 -6.26
N GLY A 177 -4.08 -9.08 -5.58
CA GLY A 177 -5.47 -8.83 -5.92
C GLY A 177 -6.48 -9.78 -5.28
N ALA A 178 -6.04 -10.74 -4.45
CA ALA A 178 -6.97 -11.52 -3.65
C ALA A 178 -7.49 -10.68 -2.49
N LEU A 179 -8.81 -10.73 -2.28
CA LEU A 179 -9.45 -10.23 -1.08
C LEU A 179 -9.52 -11.39 -0.08
N ASN A 180 -8.74 -11.30 0.98
CA ASN A 180 -8.78 -12.24 2.09
C ASN A 180 -9.63 -11.66 3.23
N ILE A 181 -10.40 -12.51 3.90
CA ILE A 181 -11.17 -12.09 5.08
C ILE A 181 -10.53 -12.72 6.31
N CYS A 182 -10.03 -11.88 7.21
CA CYS A 182 -9.40 -12.30 8.46
C CYS A 182 -10.25 -11.81 9.63
N GLY A 183 -10.87 -12.74 10.36
CA GLY A 183 -11.98 -12.39 11.23
C GLY A 183 -13.11 -11.79 10.41
N ASN A 184 -13.60 -10.62 10.79
CA ASN A 184 -14.61 -9.88 10.03
C ASN A 184 -13.98 -8.82 9.10
N THR A 185 -12.65 -8.74 9.03
CA THR A 185 -11.96 -7.68 8.27
C THR A 185 -11.54 -8.17 6.90
N PRO A 186 -12.07 -7.60 5.81
CA PRO A 186 -11.55 -7.83 4.47
C PRO A 186 -10.17 -7.17 4.32
N ILE A 187 -9.24 -7.88 3.70
CA ILE A 187 -7.84 -7.45 3.49
C ILE A 187 -7.50 -7.61 2.01
N LEU A 188 -7.10 -6.50 1.37
CA LEU A 188 -6.63 -6.41 -0.02
C LEU A 188 -5.12 -6.36 -0.11
#